data_ac559b5543cfb40bcf61e2a93ea832e6
#
_entry.id   ac559b5543cfb40bcf61e2a93ea832e6
#
_cell.length_a   1.000
_cell.length_b   1.000
_cell.length_c   1.000
_cell.angle_alpha   90.00
_cell.angle_beta   90.00
_cell.angle_gamma   90.00
#
_symmetry.space_group_name_H-M   'P 1'
#
loop_
_entity.id
_entity.type
_entity.pdbx_description
1 polymer ?
#
loop_
_entity_poly.entity_id
_entity_poly.type
_entity_poly.pdbx_seq_one_letter_code
_entity_poly.pdbx_strand_id
1 'polypeptide(L)'
;LAGLSILSSRPTLSRADLAFCNQSEIGSLDPAIASGSSEGRLLGSLFEGLTRANPDGGSPLPGVAEAWECSSDGLTWRFSLRPDARWSDGTPVTAEDFVFSWLRLLEPHTAARYAYLLWSIEGAQEYTTGGAGSPEGLAPEGMASDGDAPGGDPSERSPPGAESPENIAAEALRRQAVAIEATGLHELQLTLKRPCPYLPQLASYHPLAPVQRACLERHGEDWIKPGKLVGNGAFVLAERRLRDRIRLVRNDFYWDAAKVALATVDIFSVEATTTQLNMYLTGLVDWMVKPPPALYDVLLNQPDAHTGPQLGTSFLRFNVRRPPLGERRVRRALALALDTESLARNIMRGGESPVDSLIPPGLPGYDPASMGPSDPEAARQLLTEAGFPGGNGLPVLELLYPHTAATADFCAAVAETWRRELGLSIRLVNQAFEVYLDSTISGRYDVSWGSWIGDYLDPSTFLEAFLSGSGNNRTGWADPVYDELVGRAAGLSDSAERATLYRQAEQRLLDDAPIAPLFQRRNIQLVSPRVQGFVDNLLDVHPLRDLAVSGPPP
;
A
#
# COMPACT_ATOMS: atom_id res chain seq x y z
N LEU A 1 49.44 1.63 26.64
CA LEU A 1 48.82 2.84 26.05
C LEU A 1 48.84 2.89 24.50
N ALA A 2 49.35 1.84 23.82
CA ALA A 2 49.45 1.79 22.35
C ALA A 2 48.25 1.02 21.68
N GLY A 3 47.29 0.57 22.43
CA GLY A 3 46.18 -0.28 21.92
C GLY A 3 44.87 0.43 21.60
N LEU A 4 44.73 1.74 21.88
CA LEU A 4 43.47 2.49 21.71
C LEU A 4 43.41 3.38 20.47
N SER A 5 44.46 3.47 19.67
CA SER A 5 44.52 4.38 18.50
C SER A 5 44.06 3.78 17.17
N ILE A 6 43.68 2.50 17.12
CA ILE A 6 43.27 1.84 15.86
C ILE A 6 41.76 1.85 15.64
N LEU A 7 40.95 2.32 16.60
CA LEU A 7 39.49 2.36 16.49
C LEU A 7 38.93 3.68 15.93
N SER A 8 39.75 4.68 15.59
CA SER A 8 39.29 6.03 15.21
C SER A 8 39.51 6.43 13.75
N SER A 9 39.92 5.53 12.87
CA SER A 9 40.11 5.85 11.43
C SER A 9 39.15 5.15 10.49
N ARG A 10 37.88 5.03 10.88
CA ARG A 10 36.82 4.91 9.85
C ARG A 10 36.67 6.30 9.25
N PRO A 11 36.81 6.48 7.93
CA PRO A 11 36.53 7.78 7.33
C PRO A 11 35.10 8.15 7.71
N THR A 12 34.91 9.25 8.42
CA THR A 12 33.62 9.86 8.62
C THR A 12 33.12 10.18 7.23
N LEU A 13 32.14 9.41 6.73
CA LEU A 13 31.53 9.72 5.44
C LEU A 13 30.98 11.15 5.52
N SER A 14 31.24 11.93 4.48
CA SER A 14 30.66 13.26 4.36
C SER A 14 29.11 13.14 4.50
N ARG A 15 28.49 14.11 5.14
CA ARG A 15 27.03 14.19 5.20
C ARG A 15 26.45 14.15 3.79
N ALA A 16 25.35 13.41 3.61
CA ALA A 16 24.62 13.40 2.36
C ALA A 16 23.89 14.74 2.11
N ASP A 17 23.51 15.02 0.86
CA ASP A 17 22.75 16.20 0.50
C ASP A 17 21.39 16.21 1.23
N LEU A 18 20.68 15.06 1.19
CA LEU A 18 19.45 14.78 1.92
C LEU A 18 19.63 13.63 2.89
N ALA A 19 19.09 13.75 4.08
CA ALA A 19 19.03 12.66 5.05
C ALA A 19 17.62 12.52 5.62
N PHE A 20 17.09 11.28 5.74
CA PHE A 20 15.77 11.08 6.33
C PHE A 20 15.64 9.78 7.13
N CYS A 21 14.66 9.75 8.04
CA CYS A 21 14.26 8.56 8.78
C CYS A 21 13.15 7.83 8.04
N ASN A 22 13.38 6.55 7.71
CA ASN A 22 12.45 5.70 6.96
C ASN A 22 11.71 4.68 7.85
N GLN A 23 11.57 4.97 9.13
CA GLN A 23 10.92 4.13 10.15
C GLN A 23 11.63 2.79 10.37
N SER A 24 11.20 1.72 9.68
CA SER A 24 11.69 0.36 9.89
C SER A 24 12.93 0.00 9.07
N GLU A 25 13.55 -1.08 9.48
CA GLU A 25 14.57 -1.73 8.68
C GLU A 25 13.95 -2.31 7.40
N ILE A 26 14.70 -2.29 6.31
CA ILE A 26 14.29 -2.79 5.01
C ILE A 26 14.45 -4.30 4.96
N GLY A 27 13.38 -5.04 4.76
CA GLY A 27 13.39 -6.50 4.62
C GLY A 27 14.06 -6.96 3.33
N SER A 28 13.64 -6.40 2.21
CA SER A 28 14.17 -6.75 0.88
C SER A 28 14.28 -5.52 -0.03
N LEU A 29 15.24 -5.55 -0.96
CA LEU A 29 15.35 -4.62 -2.08
C LEU A 29 15.00 -5.29 -3.43
N ASP A 30 14.34 -6.45 -3.38
CA ASP A 30 13.77 -7.11 -4.55
C ASP A 30 12.34 -6.60 -4.78
N PRO A 31 12.05 -5.91 -5.90
CA PRO A 31 10.73 -5.38 -6.20
C PRO A 31 9.61 -6.42 -6.16
N ALA A 32 9.88 -7.67 -6.55
CA ALA A 32 8.88 -8.73 -6.57
C ALA A 32 8.48 -9.22 -5.16
N ILE A 33 9.34 -9.04 -4.15
CA ILE A 33 9.15 -9.58 -2.79
C ILE A 33 8.76 -8.49 -1.79
N ALA A 34 9.31 -7.29 -1.97
CA ALA A 34 9.10 -6.17 -1.07
C ALA A 34 7.64 -5.70 -1.07
N SER A 35 7.08 -5.42 0.10
CA SER A 35 5.66 -5.05 0.24
C SER A 35 5.40 -3.87 1.18
N GLY A 36 6.40 -3.35 1.87
CA GLY A 36 6.26 -2.24 2.81
C GLY A 36 6.44 -0.87 2.14
N SER A 37 5.86 0.19 2.74
CA SER A 37 6.07 1.57 2.27
C SER A 37 7.52 2.03 2.46
N SER A 38 8.19 1.50 3.47
CA SER A 38 9.62 1.77 3.71
C SER A 38 10.49 1.24 2.56
N GLU A 39 10.22 0.01 2.08
CA GLU A 39 10.84 -0.56 0.89
C GLU A 39 10.48 0.22 -0.37
N GLY A 40 9.20 0.54 -0.55
CA GLY A 40 8.70 1.25 -1.72
C GLY A 40 9.40 2.59 -1.98
N ARG A 41 9.71 3.37 -0.93
CA ARG A 41 10.46 4.63 -1.06
C ARG A 41 11.86 4.43 -1.62
N LEU A 42 12.55 3.35 -1.23
CA LEU A 42 13.86 3.01 -1.76
C LEU A 42 13.78 2.43 -3.16
N LEU A 43 12.86 1.48 -3.36
CA LEU A 43 12.69 0.81 -4.66
C LEU A 43 12.33 1.78 -5.76
N GLY A 44 11.45 2.76 -5.50
CA GLY A 44 11.14 3.84 -6.45
C GLY A 44 12.31 4.80 -6.74
N SER A 45 13.43 4.68 -6.01
CA SER A 45 14.66 5.42 -6.29
C SER A 45 15.70 4.58 -7.03
N LEU A 46 15.72 3.26 -6.77
CA LEU A 46 16.66 2.30 -7.37
C LEU A 46 16.17 1.76 -8.70
N PHE A 47 14.84 1.73 -8.89
CA PHE A 47 14.19 1.19 -10.09
C PHE A 47 13.13 2.17 -10.61
N GLU A 48 12.87 2.12 -11.90
CA GLU A 48 11.80 2.89 -12.55
C GLU A 48 10.95 1.96 -13.41
N GLY A 49 9.62 2.04 -13.26
CA GLY A 49 8.66 1.29 -14.05
C GLY A 49 8.47 1.83 -15.47
N LEU A 50 7.49 1.25 -16.20
CA LEU A 50 7.10 1.80 -17.51
C LEU A 50 6.65 3.25 -17.37
N THR A 51 5.90 3.54 -16.34
CA THR A 51 5.40 4.90 -16.02
C THR A 51 5.91 5.33 -14.65
N ARG A 52 5.67 6.58 -14.30
CA ARG A 52 5.98 7.17 -12.99
C ARG A 52 4.71 7.68 -12.34
N ALA A 53 4.58 7.55 -11.04
CA ALA A 53 3.51 8.18 -10.30
C ALA A 53 3.58 9.71 -10.46
N ASN A 54 2.41 10.32 -10.67
CA ASN A 54 2.30 11.78 -10.71
C ASN A 54 2.02 12.30 -9.29
N PRO A 55 2.93 13.06 -8.67
CA PRO A 55 2.71 13.60 -7.33
C PRO A 55 1.47 14.49 -7.22
N ASP A 56 1.05 15.12 -8.32
CA ASP A 56 -0.16 15.97 -8.34
C ASP A 56 -1.47 15.17 -8.38
N GLY A 57 -1.40 13.82 -8.33
CA GLY A 57 -2.57 12.94 -8.36
C GLY A 57 -3.25 12.81 -9.72
N GLY A 58 -2.62 13.34 -10.78
CA GLY A 58 -3.09 13.23 -12.16
C GLY A 58 -2.73 11.91 -12.85
N SER A 59 -2.88 11.87 -14.17
CA SER A 59 -2.44 10.74 -14.97
C SER A 59 -0.96 10.43 -14.75
N PRO A 60 -0.55 9.15 -14.84
CA PRO A 60 0.85 8.76 -14.71
C PRO A 60 1.75 9.51 -15.71
N LEU A 61 2.97 9.79 -15.28
CA LEU A 61 3.97 10.44 -16.11
C LEU A 61 4.80 9.37 -16.87
N PRO A 62 5.37 9.72 -18.04
CA PRO A 62 6.33 8.86 -18.72
C PRO A 62 7.51 8.47 -17.82
N GLY A 63 7.81 7.18 -17.76
CA GLY A 63 8.98 6.60 -17.12
C GLY A 63 9.92 5.99 -18.17
N VAL A 64 10.20 4.68 -18.06
CA VAL A 64 10.93 3.94 -19.11
C VAL A 64 10.14 3.94 -20.43
N ALA A 65 8.80 3.89 -20.38
CA ALA A 65 7.97 4.14 -21.54
C ALA A 65 7.79 5.65 -21.74
N GLU A 66 8.04 6.14 -22.95
CA GLU A 66 7.78 7.52 -23.36
C GLU A 66 6.34 7.76 -23.81
N ALA A 67 5.67 6.69 -24.28
CA ALA A 67 4.27 6.70 -24.71
C ALA A 67 3.62 5.32 -24.50
N TRP A 68 2.30 5.32 -24.43
CA TRP A 68 1.49 4.10 -24.41
C TRP A 68 0.13 4.34 -25.05
N GLU A 69 -0.44 3.28 -25.60
CA GLU A 69 -1.77 3.29 -26.21
C GLU A 69 -2.57 2.06 -25.81
N CYS A 70 -3.88 2.20 -25.80
CA CYS A 70 -4.83 1.13 -25.55
C CYS A 70 -5.73 0.96 -26.77
N SER A 71 -6.01 -0.28 -27.15
CA SER A 71 -7.00 -0.59 -28.19
C SER A 71 -8.40 -0.10 -27.80
N SER A 72 -9.28 0.10 -28.77
CA SER A 72 -10.65 0.60 -28.56
C SER A 72 -11.52 -0.32 -27.70
N ASP A 73 -11.22 -1.60 -27.64
CA ASP A 73 -11.88 -2.60 -26.77
C ASP A 73 -11.29 -2.66 -25.36
N GLY A 74 -10.19 -1.90 -25.08
CA GLY A 74 -9.54 -1.87 -23.79
C GLY A 74 -8.69 -3.10 -23.45
N LEU A 75 -8.49 -4.03 -24.41
CA LEU A 75 -7.84 -5.31 -24.15
C LEU A 75 -6.38 -5.38 -24.56
N THR A 76 -5.90 -4.53 -25.44
CA THR A 76 -4.50 -4.53 -25.87
C THR A 76 -3.83 -3.21 -25.48
N TRP A 77 -2.77 -3.30 -24.70
CA TRP A 77 -1.90 -2.17 -24.37
C TRP A 77 -0.56 -2.32 -25.08
N ARG A 78 -0.06 -1.21 -25.65
CA ARG A 78 1.28 -1.09 -26.20
C ARG A 78 2.03 0.03 -25.50
N PHE A 79 3.27 -0.27 -25.10
CA PHE A 79 4.17 0.68 -24.47
C PHE A 79 5.41 0.85 -25.34
N SER A 80 5.67 2.08 -25.76
CA SER A 80 6.89 2.44 -26.51
C SER A 80 7.96 2.88 -25.51
N LEU A 81 9.03 2.10 -25.40
CA LEU A 81 10.11 2.36 -24.46
C LEU A 81 11.10 3.36 -25.06
N ARG A 82 11.66 4.23 -24.23
CA ARG A 82 12.70 5.15 -24.64
C ARG A 82 14.01 4.43 -24.96
N PRO A 83 14.67 4.74 -26.06
CA PRO A 83 15.90 4.05 -26.48
C PRO A 83 17.15 4.45 -25.66
N ASP A 84 17.05 5.50 -24.86
CA ASP A 84 18.12 6.01 -23.99
C ASP A 84 18.00 5.53 -22.54
N ALA A 85 16.97 4.73 -22.18
CA ALA A 85 16.86 4.09 -20.88
C ALA A 85 18.00 3.08 -20.68
N ARG A 86 18.69 3.20 -19.54
CA ARG A 86 19.85 2.34 -19.22
C ARG A 86 19.80 1.86 -17.79
N TRP A 87 20.37 0.69 -17.61
CA TRP A 87 20.74 0.18 -16.31
C TRP A 87 21.92 0.95 -15.71
N SER A 88 22.14 0.87 -14.42
CA SER A 88 23.22 1.56 -13.71
C SER A 88 24.64 1.04 -14.07
N ASP A 89 24.72 -0.07 -14.79
CA ASP A 89 25.97 -0.57 -15.41
C ASP A 89 26.19 -0.06 -16.84
N GLY A 90 25.28 0.79 -17.36
CA GLY A 90 25.31 1.40 -18.69
C GLY A 90 24.69 0.56 -19.80
N THR A 91 24.26 -0.67 -19.53
CA THR A 91 23.55 -1.52 -20.52
C THR A 91 22.15 -0.99 -20.81
N PRO A 92 21.58 -1.18 -22.01
CA PRO A 92 20.24 -0.68 -22.33
C PRO A 92 19.15 -1.43 -21.56
N VAL A 93 18.08 -0.73 -21.19
CA VAL A 93 16.82 -1.32 -20.73
C VAL A 93 15.97 -1.63 -21.96
N THR A 94 15.40 -2.83 -22.01
CA THR A 94 14.64 -3.33 -23.15
C THR A 94 13.26 -3.86 -22.76
N ALA A 95 12.40 -4.11 -23.73
CA ALA A 95 11.09 -4.72 -23.49
C ALA A 95 11.20 -6.12 -22.87
N GLU A 96 12.23 -6.88 -23.22
CA GLU A 96 12.51 -8.21 -22.65
C GLU A 96 12.79 -8.16 -21.15
N ASP A 97 13.35 -7.06 -20.62
CA ASP A 97 13.55 -6.90 -19.18
C ASP A 97 12.22 -6.84 -18.42
N PHE A 98 11.20 -6.21 -19.00
CA PHE A 98 9.84 -6.19 -18.44
C PHE A 98 9.15 -7.54 -18.57
N VAL A 99 9.25 -8.21 -19.71
CA VAL A 99 8.72 -9.58 -19.90
C VAL A 99 9.31 -10.51 -18.84
N PHE A 100 10.64 -10.52 -18.69
CA PHE A 100 11.33 -11.32 -17.69
C PHE A 100 10.85 -11.02 -16.27
N SER A 101 10.78 -9.75 -15.92
CA SER A 101 10.48 -9.30 -14.55
C SER A 101 9.04 -9.60 -14.15
N TRP A 102 8.08 -9.40 -15.07
CA TRP A 102 6.68 -9.64 -14.80
C TRP A 102 6.33 -11.13 -14.78
N LEU A 103 6.98 -11.93 -15.64
CA LEU A 103 6.87 -13.39 -15.55
C LEU A 103 7.47 -13.92 -14.24
N ARG A 104 8.60 -13.34 -13.78
CA ARG A 104 9.18 -13.66 -12.46
C ARG A 104 8.25 -13.26 -11.29
N LEU A 105 7.59 -12.11 -11.40
CA LEU A 105 6.60 -11.67 -10.39
C LEU A 105 5.42 -12.65 -10.32
N LEU A 106 4.97 -13.18 -11.45
CA LEU A 106 3.87 -14.15 -11.56
C LEU A 106 4.27 -15.57 -11.18
N GLU A 107 5.56 -15.88 -11.16
CA GLU A 107 6.07 -17.23 -10.90
C GLU A 107 5.69 -17.71 -9.49
N PRO A 108 5.04 -18.88 -9.33
CA PRO A 108 4.58 -19.38 -8.02
C PRO A 108 5.70 -19.45 -6.97
N HIS A 109 6.91 -19.85 -7.38
CA HIS A 109 8.07 -19.97 -6.48
C HIS A 109 8.60 -18.64 -5.97
N THR A 110 8.36 -17.52 -6.66
CA THR A 110 8.69 -16.17 -6.19
C THR A 110 7.81 -15.80 -4.99
N ALA A 111 6.63 -16.40 -4.87
CA ALA A 111 5.65 -16.12 -3.81
C ALA A 111 5.41 -14.61 -3.62
N ALA A 112 5.33 -13.89 -4.75
CA ALA A 112 5.18 -12.46 -4.78
C ALA A 112 3.78 -12.04 -4.32
N ARG A 113 3.71 -11.20 -3.29
CA ARG A 113 2.42 -10.73 -2.73
C ARG A 113 1.61 -9.91 -3.72
N TYR A 114 2.27 -9.22 -4.64
CA TYR A 114 1.67 -8.32 -5.63
C TYR A 114 1.44 -8.94 -7.01
N ALA A 115 1.60 -10.26 -7.17
CA ALA A 115 1.34 -10.95 -8.45
C ALA A 115 -0.08 -10.69 -9.00
N TYR A 116 -1.07 -10.52 -8.10
CA TYR A 116 -2.47 -10.25 -8.45
C TYR A 116 -2.67 -8.96 -9.26
N LEU A 117 -1.77 -7.97 -9.15
CA LEU A 117 -1.85 -6.72 -9.91
C LEU A 117 -1.79 -6.96 -11.44
N LEU A 118 -1.21 -8.07 -11.86
CA LEU A 118 -1.12 -8.48 -13.27
C LEU A 118 -2.21 -9.47 -13.70
N TRP A 119 -3.12 -9.88 -12.83
CA TRP A 119 -4.14 -10.88 -13.15
C TRP A 119 -5.20 -10.43 -14.18
N SER A 120 -5.23 -9.16 -14.55
CA SER A 120 -5.97 -8.69 -15.71
C SER A 120 -5.36 -9.16 -17.04
N ILE A 121 -4.06 -9.51 -17.07
CA ILE A 121 -3.37 -10.03 -18.24
C ILE A 121 -3.81 -11.48 -18.47
N GLU A 122 -4.06 -11.84 -19.74
CA GLU A 122 -4.43 -13.18 -20.14
C GLU A 122 -3.36 -14.21 -19.72
N GLY A 123 -3.80 -15.32 -19.12
CA GLY A 123 -2.92 -16.40 -18.62
C GLY A 123 -2.20 -16.10 -17.29
N ALA A 124 -2.17 -14.85 -16.81
CA ALA A 124 -1.37 -14.46 -15.64
C ALA A 124 -1.86 -15.11 -14.33
N GLN A 125 -3.16 -15.11 -14.08
CA GLN A 125 -3.73 -15.72 -12.87
C GLN A 125 -3.52 -17.23 -12.87
N GLU A 126 -3.78 -17.89 -13.99
CA GLU A 126 -3.61 -19.32 -14.17
C GLU A 126 -2.15 -19.77 -13.99
N TYR A 127 -1.20 -18.95 -14.43
CA TYR A 127 0.22 -19.18 -14.18
C TYR A 127 0.55 -19.06 -12.69
N THR A 128 0.13 -17.97 -12.02
CA THR A 128 0.42 -17.74 -10.60
C THR A 128 -0.19 -18.80 -9.69
N THR A 129 -1.45 -19.23 -9.96
CA THR A 129 -2.20 -20.14 -9.08
C THR A 129 -2.03 -21.62 -9.42
N GLY A 130 -1.27 -21.96 -10.47
CA GLY A 130 -1.11 -23.33 -10.94
C GLY A 130 -2.38 -23.93 -11.55
N GLY A 131 -3.39 -23.10 -11.89
CA GLY A 131 -4.70 -23.54 -12.38
C GLY A 131 -5.68 -23.99 -11.28
N ALA A 132 -5.27 -24.02 -10.03
CA ALA A 132 -6.17 -24.07 -8.89
C ALA A 132 -6.79 -22.68 -8.69
N GLY A 133 -8.08 -22.57 -8.37
CA GLY A 133 -8.72 -21.28 -8.05
C GLY A 133 -7.92 -20.52 -6.99
N SER A 134 -8.11 -19.21 -6.91
CA SER A 134 -7.33 -18.28 -6.07
C SER A 134 -6.92 -18.92 -4.74
N PRO A 135 -5.62 -19.05 -4.43
CA PRO A 135 -5.19 -19.55 -3.13
C PRO A 135 -5.70 -18.58 -2.06
N GLU A 136 -6.40 -19.11 -1.07
CA GLU A 136 -6.75 -18.32 0.11
C GLU A 136 -5.43 -17.77 0.71
N GLY A 137 -5.25 -16.45 0.68
CA GLY A 137 -4.12 -15.77 1.32
C GLY A 137 -3.09 -15.06 0.44
N LEU A 138 -3.22 -15.05 -0.90
CA LEU A 138 -2.28 -14.34 -1.80
C LEU A 138 -2.69 -12.89 -2.13
N ALA A 139 -3.86 -12.40 -1.70
CA ALA A 139 -4.14 -10.98 -1.81
C ALA A 139 -3.42 -10.24 -0.67
N PRO A 140 -2.56 -9.25 -0.96
CA PRO A 140 -1.94 -8.47 0.09
C PRO A 140 -3.01 -7.68 0.83
N GLU A 141 -2.81 -7.56 2.09
CA GLU A 141 -3.44 -6.53 2.87
C GLU A 141 -3.07 -5.20 2.25
N GLY A 142 -4.06 -4.41 1.90
CA GLY A 142 -3.82 -2.99 1.65
C GLY A 142 -2.96 -2.49 2.79
N MET A 143 -1.87 -1.79 2.50
CA MET A 143 -0.81 -1.42 3.45
C MET A 143 -1.42 -1.17 4.82
N ALA A 144 -1.43 -2.24 5.61
CA ALA A 144 -2.00 -2.20 6.92
C ALA A 144 -1.19 -1.23 7.74
N SER A 145 -1.91 -0.32 8.36
CA SER A 145 -1.50 0.39 9.57
C SER A 145 -0.02 0.23 9.95
N ASP A 146 0.58 1.31 10.16
CA ASP A 146 1.81 1.69 10.86
C ASP A 146 2.36 0.75 11.97
N GLY A 147 2.41 -0.52 11.73
CA GLY A 147 3.06 -1.50 12.59
C GLY A 147 3.86 -2.43 11.70
N ASP A 148 5.18 -2.28 11.78
CA ASP A 148 6.13 -3.15 11.11
C ASP A 148 5.76 -4.62 11.31
N ALA A 149 5.49 -5.32 10.21
CA ALA A 149 5.61 -6.75 10.23
C ALA A 149 7.11 -7.07 10.29
N PRO A 150 7.63 -7.70 11.36
CA PRO A 150 8.95 -8.28 11.29
C PRO A 150 8.93 -9.29 10.15
N GLY A 151 9.85 -9.16 9.22
CA GLY A 151 10.00 -10.09 8.11
C GLY A 151 10.14 -11.51 8.67
N GLY A 152 9.17 -12.37 8.37
CA GLY A 152 9.30 -13.78 8.69
C GLY A 152 10.61 -14.28 8.07
N ASP A 153 11.40 -15.01 8.85
CA ASP A 153 12.69 -15.53 8.44
C ASP A 153 12.51 -16.41 7.19
N PRO A 154 13.13 -16.06 6.05
CA PRO A 154 13.07 -16.88 4.83
C PRO A 154 13.61 -18.30 5.04
N SER A 155 14.34 -18.56 6.14
CA SER A 155 14.95 -19.86 6.43
C SER A 155 13.96 -20.95 6.91
N GLU A 156 12.71 -20.60 7.25
CA GLU A 156 11.71 -21.59 7.69
C GLU A 156 10.93 -22.24 6.52
N ARG A 157 11.24 -21.90 5.27
CA ARG A 157 10.64 -22.55 4.11
C ARG A 157 11.31 -23.90 3.88
N SER A 158 10.57 -24.98 4.03
CA SER A 158 11.01 -26.31 3.60
C SER A 158 11.42 -26.23 2.12
N PRO A 159 12.55 -26.83 1.71
CA PRO A 159 12.94 -26.87 0.30
C PRO A 159 11.84 -27.57 -0.51
N PRO A 160 11.46 -27.05 -1.68
CA PRO A 160 10.46 -27.70 -2.53
C PRO A 160 10.94 -29.14 -2.82
N GLY A 161 10.07 -30.11 -2.55
CA GLY A 161 10.30 -31.49 -3.00
C GLY A 161 10.48 -31.49 -4.51
N ALA A 162 11.32 -32.39 -5.05
CA ALA A 162 11.57 -32.50 -6.49
C ALA A 162 10.22 -32.58 -7.25
N GLU A 163 9.92 -31.56 -8.04
CA GLU A 163 8.70 -31.51 -8.85
C GLU A 163 8.71 -32.62 -9.90
N SER A 164 7.53 -33.19 -10.18
CA SER A 164 7.43 -34.18 -11.23
C SER A 164 7.69 -33.53 -12.61
N PRO A 165 8.26 -34.26 -13.58
CA PRO A 165 8.46 -33.74 -14.95
C PRO A 165 7.16 -33.24 -15.60
N GLU A 166 6.01 -33.81 -15.24
CA GLU A 166 4.68 -33.38 -15.70
C GLU A 166 4.29 -32.02 -15.13
N ASN A 167 4.60 -31.74 -13.86
CA ASN A 167 4.34 -30.44 -13.24
C ASN A 167 5.21 -29.34 -13.85
N ILE A 168 6.50 -29.62 -14.09
CA ILE A 168 7.43 -28.69 -14.76
C ILE A 168 6.94 -28.37 -16.19
N ALA A 169 6.49 -29.39 -16.95
CA ALA A 169 5.96 -29.18 -18.30
C ALA A 169 4.65 -28.36 -18.29
N ALA A 170 3.76 -28.63 -17.32
CA ALA A 170 2.52 -27.90 -17.18
C ALA A 170 2.75 -26.43 -16.77
N GLU A 171 3.73 -26.17 -15.91
CA GLU A 171 4.13 -24.81 -15.52
C GLU A 171 4.72 -24.04 -16.71
N ALA A 172 5.60 -24.67 -17.49
CA ALA A 172 6.16 -24.07 -18.70
C ALA A 172 5.08 -23.68 -19.71
N LEU A 173 4.06 -24.53 -19.91
CA LEU A 173 2.91 -24.23 -20.78
C LEU A 173 2.08 -23.05 -20.25
N ARG A 174 1.81 -23.00 -18.95
CA ARG A 174 1.09 -21.86 -18.34
C ARG A 174 1.88 -20.56 -18.48
N ARG A 175 3.20 -20.59 -18.27
CA ARG A 175 4.08 -19.45 -18.48
C ARG A 175 4.02 -18.92 -19.92
N GLN A 176 4.02 -19.83 -20.91
CA GLN A 176 3.92 -19.46 -22.33
C GLN A 176 2.55 -18.87 -22.70
N ALA A 177 1.51 -19.17 -21.92
CA ALA A 177 0.17 -18.64 -22.13
C ALA A 177 -0.03 -17.23 -21.57
N VAL A 178 0.94 -16.69 -20.80
CA VAL A 178 0.87 -15.32 -20.28
C VAL A 178 1.13 -14.33 -21.40
N ALA A 179 0.15 -13.49 -21.70
CA ALA A 179 0.19 -12.59 -22.86
C ALA A 179 0.96 -11.27 -22.56
N ILE A 180 2.26 -11.41 -22.31
CA ILE A 180 3.23 -10.32 -22.15
C ILE A 180 4.31 -10.54 -23.20
N GLU A 181 4.44 -9.64 -24.17
CA GLU A 181 5.31 -9.85 -25.34
C GLU A 181 6.19 -8.62 -25.63
N ALA A 182 7.48 -8.85 -25.85
CA ALA A 182 8.37 -7.88 -26.46
C ALA A 182 8.24 -8.01 -28.00
N THR A 183 7.46 -7.12 -28.61
CA THR A 183 7.25 -7.10 -30.08
C THR A 183 8.40 -6.41 -30.81
N GLY A 184 9.29 -5.76 -30.07
CA GLY A 184 10.52 -5.14 -30.54
C GLY A 184 11.46 -4.87 -29.37
N LEU A 185 12.66 -4.36 -29.64
CA LEU A 185 13.64 -4.04 -28.61
C LEU A 185 13.09 -3.03 -27.58
N HIS A 186 12.27 -2.08 -28.05
CA HIS A 186 11.70 -0.99 -27.26
C HIS A 186 10.16 -0.98 -27.34
N GLU A 187 9.54 -2.11 -27.58
CA GLU A 187 8.09 -2.19 -27.72
C GLU A 187 7.56 -3.39 -26.92
N LEU A 188 6.71 -3.09 -25.91
CA LEU A 188 6.08 -4.09 -25.06
C LEU A 188 4.57 -4.09 -25.34
N GLN A 189 4.02 -5.28 -25.60
CA GLN A 189 2.60 -5.49 -25.78
C GLN A 189 2.03 -6.40 -24.68
N LEU A 190 0.84 -6.03 -24.20
CA LEU A 190 0.07 -6.80 -23.23
C LEU A 190 -1.31 -7.08 -23.79
N THR A 191 -1.79 -8.32 -23.65
CA THR A 191 -3.18 -8.66 -23.93
C THR A 191 -3.89 -9.01 -22.65
N LEU A 192 -5.03 -8.35 -22.41
CA LEU A 192 -5.81 -8.47 -21.19
C LEU A 192 -7.04 -9.34 -21.40
N LYS A 193 -7.46 -10.09 -20.39
CA LYS A 193 -8.73 -10.81 -20.35
C LYS A 193 -9.94 -9.92 -20.04
N ARG A 194 -9.69 -8.71 -19.49
CA ARG A 194 -10.68 -7.68 -19.19
C ARG A 194 -10.02 -6.30 -19.27
N PRO A 195 -10.74 -5.23 -19.60
CA PRO A 195 -10.20 -3.88 -19.59
C PRO A 195 -9.58 -3.52 -18.24
N CYS A 196 -8.44 -2.81 -18.27
CA CYS A 196 -7.77 -2.30 -17.09
C CYS A 196 -7.28 -0.86 -17.37
N PRO A 197 -8.18 0.14 -17.30
CA PRO A 197 -7.83 1.53 -17.68
C PRO A 197 -6.81 2.17 -16.73
N TYR A 198 -6.60 1.62 -15.55
CA TYR A 198 -5.60 2.03 -14.57
C TYR A 198 -4.26 1.29 -14.72
N LEU A 199 -4.09 0.46 -15.76
CA LEU A 199 -2.82 -0.28 -16.00
C LEU A 199 -1.58 0.64 -16.05
N PRO A 200 -1.63 1.84 -16.68
CA PRO A 200 -0.48 2.75 -16.61
C PRO A 200 -0.15 3.22 -15.19
N GLN A 201 -1.12 3.30 -14.28
CA GLN A 201 -0.87 3.61 -12.86
C GLN A 201 -0.20 2.44 -12.15
N LEU A 202 -0.69 1.21 -12.38
CA LEU A 202 -0.03 0.00 -11.87
C LEU A 202 1.42 -0.08 -12.33
N ALA A 203 1.69 0.25 -13.59
CA ALA A 203 3.03 0.22 -14.19
C ALA A 203 4.02 1.23 -13.57
N SER A 204 3.55 2.14 -12.72
CA SER A 204 4.38 3.04 -11.91
C SER A 204 4.74 2.49 -10.54
N TYR A 205 4.06 1.43 -10.11
CA TYR A 205 4.23 0.85 -8.78
C TYR A 205 5.46 -0.05 -8.72
N HIS A 206 6.24 0.05 -7.66
CA HIS A 206 7.55 -0.60 -7.56
C HIS A 206 7.56 -2.13 -7.80
N PRO A 207 6.54 -2.93 -7.45
CA PRO A 207 6.55 -4.36 -7.75
C PRO A 207 6.59 -4.66 -9.25
N LEU A 208 6.14 -3.71 -10.09
CA LEU A 208 6.14 -3.84 -11.54
C LEU A 208 7.38 -3.20 -12.20
N ALA A 209 8.34 -2.74 -11.41
CA ALA A 209 9.62 -2.26 -11.93
C ALA A 209 10.45 -3.43 -12.49
N PRO A 210 11.23 -3.20 -13.56
CA PRO A 210 12.06 -4.23 -14.14
C PRO A 210 13.29 -4.53 -13.28
N VAL A 211 13.77 -5.78 -13.35
CA VAL A 211 15.03 -6.22 -12.76
C VAL A 211 15.95 -6.79 -13.84
N GLN A 212 17.24 -6.54 -13.75
CA GLN A 212 18.20 -7.00 -14.74
C GLN A 212 18.45 -8.50 -14.58
N ARG A 213 18.05 -9.29 -15.58
CA ARG A 213 18.21 -10.75 -15.59
C ARG A 213 19.67 -11.18 -15.37
N ALA A 214 20.62 -10.56 -16.08
CA ALA A 214 22.03 -10.89 -15.96
C ALA A 214 22.61 -10.65 -14.54
N CYS A 215 22.09 -9.64 -13.83
CA CYS A 215 22.45 -9.37 -12.44
C CYS A 215 21.97 -10.49 -11.50
N LEU A 216 20.70 -10.93 -11.64
CA LEU A 216 20.14 -12.01 -10.85
C LEU A 216 20.89 -13.33 -11.11
N GLU A 217 21.11 -13.69 -12.37
CA GLU A 217 21.81 -14.92 -12.76
C GLU A 217 23.27 -14.95 -12.26
N ARG A 218 23.95 -13.79 -12.25
CA ARG A 218 25.34 -13.67 -11.79
C ARG A 218 25.49 -13.76 -10.29
N HIS A 219 24.55 -13.21 -9.53
CA HIS A 219 24.74 -12.97 -8.10
C HIS A 219 23.80 -13.79 -7.20
N GLY A 220 22.80 -14.50 -7.77
CA GLY A 220 21.82 -15.25 -7.00
C GLY A 220 21.14 -14.36 -5.95
N GLU A 221 20.87 -14.85 -4.76
CA GLU A 221 20.24 -14.10 -3.67
C GLU A 221 20.98 -12.82 -3.26
N ASP A 222 22.25 -12.75 -3.57
CA ASP A 222 23.11 -11.60 -3.22
C ASP A 222 22.93 -10.39 -4.16
N TRP A 223 22.15 -10.49 -5.21
CA TRP A 223 22.01 -9.45 -6.22
C TRP A 223 21.53 -8.09 -5.67
N ILE A 224 20.78 -8.10 -4.54
CA ILE A 224 20.27 -6.91 -3.86
C ILE A 224 21.29 -6.20 -2.95
N LYS A 225 22.54 -6.68 -2.89
CA LYS A 225 23.60 -6.12 -2.01
C LYS A 225 24.33 -4.95 -2.66
N PRO A 226 24.88 -4.03 -1.86
CA PRO A 226 25.74 -2.95 -2.39
C PRO A 226 26.87 -3.48 -3.28
N GLY A 227 27.11 -2.79 -4.40
CA GLY A 227 28.11 -3.18 -5.39
C GLY A 227 27.71 -4.34 -6.31
N LYS A 228 26.54 -4.97 -6.09
CA LYS A 228 25.99 -6.01 -6.95
C LYS A 228 24.69 -5.56 -7.62
N LEU A 229 23.81 -4.85 -6.87
CA LEU A 229 22.54 -4.38 -7.36
C LEU A 229 22.73 -3.48 -8.58
N VAL A 230 22.07 -3.85 -9.68
CA VAL A 230 21.95 -3.07 -10.91
C VAL A 230 20.50 -2.65 -11.07
N GLY A 231 20.21 -1.36 -10.91
CA GLY A 231 18.88 -0.76 -11.07
C GLY A 231 18.85 0.15 -12.28
N ASN A 232 17.66 0.59 -12.67
CA ASN A 232 17.43 1.55 -13.75
C ASN A 232 16.85 2.88 -13.26
N GLY A 233 16.79 3.07 -11.93
CA GLY A 233 16.28 4.28 -11.31
C GLY A 233 17.31 5.40 -11.22
N ALA A 234 16.89 6.52 -10.62
CA ALA A 234 17.68 7.74 -10.48
C ALA A 234 18.89 7.60 -9.54
N PHE A 235 18.90 6.56 -8.70
CA PHE A 235 19.96 6.33 -7.73
C PHE A 235 20.50 4.89 -7.76
N VAL A 236 21.70 4.72 -7.25
CA VAL A 236 22.41 3.44 -7.08
C VAL A 236 22.64 3.20 -5.59
N LEU A 237 22.53 1.94 -5.16
CA LEU A 237 22.81 1.51 -3.81
C LEU A 237 24.33 1.50 -3.55
N ALA A 238 24.84 2.51 -2.83
CA ALA A 238 26.27 2.62 -2.52
C ALA A 238 26.66 1.87 -1.24
N GLU A 239 25.80 1.93 -0.20
CA GLU A 239 26.06 1.30 1.10
C GLU A 239 24.76 0.85 1.75
N ARG A 240 24.79 -0.30 2.45
CA ARG A 240 23.73 -0.75 3.36
C ARG A 240 24.38 -1.28 4.64
N ARG A 241 24.08 -0.63 5.75
CA ARG A 241 24.46 -1.07 7.09
C ARG A 241 23.20 -1.35 7.89
N LEU A 242 23.01 -2.58 8.27
CA LEU A 242 21.87 -3.01 9.06
C LEU A 242 21.78 -2.20 10.37
N ARG A 243 20.58 -1.72 10.71
CA ARG A 243 20.27 -0.90 11.89
C ARG A 243 21.11 0.39 12.00
N ASP A 244 21.59 0.88 10.91
CA ASP A 244 22.34 2.15 10.82
C ASP A 244 21.75 2.96 9.66
N ARG A 245 22.24 2.74 8.44
CA ARG A 245 21.80 3.53 7.28
C ARG A 245 21.95 2.79 5.96
N ILE A 246 21.24 3.31 4.98
CA ILE A 246 21.42 3.04 3.56
C ILE A 246 21.88 4.33 2.90
N ARG A 247 22.94 4.28 2.07
CA ARG A 247 23.37 5.40 1.24
C ARG A 247 23.08 5.12 -0.21
N LEU A 248 22.39 6.07 -0.84
CA LEU A 248 22.15 6.12 -2.26
C LEU A 248 23.05 7.21 -2.88
N VAL A 249 23.50 6.97 -4.11
CA VAL A 249 24.24 7.95 -4.92
C VAL A 249 23.53 8.09 -6.26
N ARG A 250 23.57 9.29 -6.85
CA ARG A 250 22.95 9.54 -8.17
C ARG A 250 23.49 8.56 -9.20
N ASN A 251 22.59 8.08 -10.05
CA ASN A 251 22.90 7.21 -11.19
C ASN A 251 23.17 8.08 -12.43
N ASP A 252 24.42 8.13 -12.86
CA ASP A 252 24.82 8.93 -14.01
C ASP A 252 24.30 8.34 -15.36
N PHE A 253 23.89 7.07 -15.37
CA PHE A 253 23.26 6.42 -16.53
C PHE A 253 21.74 6.55 -16.58
N TYR A 254 21.13 7.15 -15.55
CA TYR A 254 19.68 7.39 -15.56
C TYR A 254 19.33 8.36 -16.68
N TRP A 255 18.32 8.02 -17.49
CA TRP A 255 17.95 8.78 -18.68
C TRP A 255 17.65 10.28 -18.39
N ASP A 256 17.16 10.62 -17.20
CA ASP A 256 16.86 12.00 -16.77
C ASP A 256 17.84 12.48 -15.68
N ALA A 257 19.05 11.94 -15.62
CA ALA A 257 20.05 12.26 -14.59
C ALA A 257 20.34 13.76 -14.47
N ALA A 258 20.23 14.51 -15.57
CA ALA A 258 20.47 15.97 -15.60
C ALA A 258 19.46 16.75 -14.73
N LYS A 259 18.28 16.21 -14.44
CA LYS A 259 17.27 16.84 -13.58
C LYS A 259 17.37 16.40 -12.12
N VAL A 260 18.12 15.35 -11.81
CA VAL A 260 18.30 14.86 -10.43
C VAL A 260 19.26 15.79 -9.69
N ALA A 261 18.72 16.59 -8.78
CA ALA A 261 19.51 17.59 -8.03
C ALA A 261 20.37 16.98 -6.93
N LEU A 262 19.89 15.91 -6.28
CA LEU A 262 20.59 15.25 -5.18
C LEU A 262 21.71 14.34 -5.71
N ALA A 263 22.94 14.51 -5.21
CA ALA A 263 24.04 13.61 -5.52
C ALA A 263 24.08 12.41 -4.55
N THR A 264 23.69 12.64 -3.28
CA THR A 264 23.73 11.61 -2.22
C THR A 264 22.52 11.72 -1.30
N VAL A 265 22.02 10.55 -0.87
CA VAL A 265 20.91 10.46 0.11
C VAL A 265 21.27 9.43 1.18
N ASP A 266 21.14 9.82 2.46
CA ASP A 266 21.25 8.91 3.61
C ASP A 266 19.87 8.61 4.18
N ILE A 267 19.59 7.34 4.39
CA ILE A 267 18.30 6.81 4.84
C ILE A 267 18.56 6.03 6.12
N PHE A 268 17.93 6.46 7.22
CA PHE A 268 18.13 5.85 8.54
C PHE A 268 16.93 4.98 8.91
N SER A 269 17.21 3.74 9.33
CA SER A 269 16.22 2.81 9.87
C SER A 269 16.15 2.99 11.39
N VAL A 270 15.21 3.83 11.84
CA VAL A 270 15.01 4.16 13.27
C VAL A 270 13.53 4.00 13.61
N GLU A 271 13.17 3.03 14.44
CA GLU A 271 11.76 2.75 14.80
C GLU A 271 11.20 3.74 15.82
N ALA A 272 12.00 4.13 16.81
CA ALA A 272 11.55 5.00 17.89
C ALA A 272 11.29 6.43 17.40
N THR A 273 10.01 6.81 17.29
CA THR A 273 9.58 8.12 16.79
C THR A 273 10.14 9.31 17.57
N THR A 274 10.39 9.15 18.88
CA THR A 274 11.05 10.17 19.70
C THR A 274 12.52 10.35 19.32
N THR A 275 13.21 9.25 18.96
CA THR A 275 14.59 9.32 18.45
C THR A 275 14.63 10.00 17.10
N GLN A 276 13.70 9.64 16.19
CA GLN A 276 13.57 10.28 14.89
C GLN A 276 13.34 11.79 15.04
N LEU A 277 12.45 12.20 15.96
CA LEU A 277 12.18 13.61 16.22
C LEU A 277 13.43 14.35 16.73
N ASN A 278 14.21 13.74 17.63
CA ASN A 278 15.48 14.32 18.07
C ASN A 278 16.48 14.46 16.92
N MET A 279 16.59 13.46 16.03
CA MET A 279 17.43 13.56 14.84
C MET A 279 16.99 14.69 13.92
N TYR A 280 15.69 14.88 13.75
CA TYR A 280 15.12 15.99 12.97
C TYR A 280 15.42 17.34 13.62
N LEU A 281 15.10 17.52 14.90
CA LEU A 281 15.31 18.79 15.64
C LEU A 281 16.77 19.18 15.75
N THR A 282 17.69 18.22 15.73
CA THR A 282 19.14 18.49 15.75
C THR A 282 19.71 18.67 14.33
N GLY A 283 18.87 18.61 13.30
CA GLY A 283 19.29 18.72 11.92
C GLY A 283 20.11 17.55 11.39
N LEU A 284 20.14 16.41 12.08
CA LEU A 284 20.80 15.20 11.59
C LEU A 284 20.06 14.61 10.37
N VAL A 285 18.73 14.73 10.35
CA VAL A 285 17.90 14.38 9.21
C VAL A 285 17.05 15.58 8.79
N ASP A 286 16.69 15.62 7.50
CA ASP A 286 15.93 16.70 6.87
C ASP A 286 14.46 16.34 6.71
N TRP A 287 14.11 15.06 6.86
CA TRP A 287 12.75 14.56 6.69
C TRP A 287 12.49 13.42 7.69
N MET A 288 11.38 13.50 8.38
CA MET A 288 10.85 12.52 9.28
C MET A 288 9.47 12.07 8.81
N VAL A 289 9.33 10.81 8.46
CA VAL A 289 8.12 10.27 7.82
C VAL A 289 6.92 10.20 8.75
N LYS A 290 7.13 10.04 10.08
CA LYS A 290 6.02 9.89 11.03
C LYS A 290 6.41 10.44 12.41
N PRO A 291 5.98 11.65 12.75
CA PRO A 291 6.22 12.21 14.08
C PRO A 291 5.37 11.52 15.16
N PRO A 292 5.79 11.62 16.46
CA PRO A 292 5.10 10.98 17.55
C PRO A 292 3.69 11.55 17.73
N PRO A 293 2.61 10.71 17.72
CA PRO A 293 1.22 11.17 17.84
C PRO A 293 0.94 11.99 19.11
N ALA A 294 1.61 11.70 20.20
CA ALA A 294 1.47 12.45 21.47
C ALA A 294 1.84 13.94 21.35
N LEU A 295 2.55 14.33 20.29
CA LEU A 295 3.01 15.70 20.06
C LEU A 295 2.29 16.39 18.88
N TYR A 296 1.28 15.78 18.29
CA TYR A 296 0.56 16.36 17.13
C TYR A 296 0.03 17.76 17.40
N ASP A 297 -0.54 18.03 18.59
CA ASP A 297 -1.06 19.35 18.97
C ASP A 297 -0.01 20.49 18.85
N VAL A 298 1.26 20.14 18.96
CA VAL A 298 2.38 21.09 18.84
C VAL A 298 3.00 21.05 17.44
N LEU A 299 3.25 19.85 16.93
CA LEU A 299 4.01 19.65 15.69
C LEU A 299 3.22 20.06 14.45
N LEU A 300 1.90 19.83 14.42
CA LEU A 300 1.08 20.17 13.26
C LEU A 300 0.92 21.67 13.04
N ASN A 301 1.25 22.48 14.03
CA ASN A 301 1.24 23.94 13.92
C ASN A 301 2.60 24.53 13.45
N GLN A 302 3.60 23.68 13.22
CA GLN A 302 4.90 24.15 12.74
C GLN A 302 4.89 24.32 11.22
N PRO A 303 5.66 25.26 10.68
CA PRO A 303 5.68 25.55 9.24
C PRO A 303 6.32 24.44 8.39
N ASP A 304 7.02 23.51 9.02
CA ASP A 304 7.68 22.34 8.44
C ASP A 304 6.83 21.06 8.57
N ALA A 305 5.60 21.17 9.10
CA ALA A 305 4.65 20.08 9.13
C ALA A 305 3.92 19.96 7.79
N HIS A 306 4.11 18.83 7.14
CA HIS A 306 3.38 18.42 5.95
C HIS A 306 2.25 17.48 6.35
N THR A 307 1.01 17.84 5.97
CA THR A 307 -0.17 17.05 6.31
C THR A 307 -1.09 16.99 5.11
N GLY A 308 -1.16 15.82 4.49
CA GLY A 308 -1.99 15.57 3.32
C GLY A 308 -3.01 14.44 3.57
N PRO A 309 -4.16 14.43 2.85
CA PRO A 309 -5.05 13.28 2.84
C PRO A 309 -4.33 12.07 2.23
N GLN A 310 -4.58 10.88 2.76
CA GLN A 310 -4.12 9.63 2.19
C GLN A 310 -5.27 8.94 1.45
N LEU A 311 -4.97 8.20 0.39
CA LEU A 311 -5.94 7.34 -0.28
C LEU A 311 -6.24 6.12 0.61
N GLY A 312 -6.93 6.36 1.70
CA GLY A 312 -7.19 5.30 2.67
C GLY A 312 -8.30 5.68 3.64
N THR A 313 -9.08 4.67 4.03
CA THR A 313 -10.19 4.81 4.98
C THR A 313 -10.00 3.87 6.16
N SER A 314 -10.15 4.39 7.35
CA SER A 314 -10.28 3.62 8.59
C SER A 314 -11.75 3.35 8.87
N PHE A 315 -12.07 2.14 9.30
CA PHE A 315 -13.45 1.70 9.55
C PHE A 315 -13.50 0.66 10.67
N LEU A 316 -14.68 0.43 11.24
CA LEU A 316 -14.95 -0.77 12.02
C LEU A 316 -15.49 -1.85 11.10
N ARG A 317 -15.01 -3.07 11.27
CA ARG A 317 -15.41 -4.25 10.50
C ARG A 317 -16.33 -5.11 11.36
N PHE A 318 -17.49 -5.49 10.85
CA PHE A 318 -18.43 -6.37 11.52
C PHE A 318 -18.34 -7.79 10.94
N ASN A 319 -18.21 -8.80 11.81
CA ASN A 319 -18.27 -10.18 11.36
C ASN A 319 -19.73 -10.61 11.21
N VAL A 320 -20.24 -10.59 9.98
CA VAL A 320 -21.65 -10.89 9.69
C VAL A 320 -22.04 -12.35 9.95
N ARG A 321 -21.04 -13.24 10.13
CA ARG A 321 -21.28 -14.66 10.46
C ARG A 321 -21.58 -14.89 11.93
N ARG A 322 -21.39 -13.88 12.79
CA ARG A 322 -21.59 -13.98 14.22
C ARG A 322 -22.87 -13.28 14.68
N PRO A 323 -23.82 -13.98 15.32
CA PRO A 323 -24.96 -13.33 15.95
C PRO A 323 -24.51 -12.36 17.06
N PRO A 324 -25.14 -11.16 17.20
CA PRO A 324 -26.29 -10.68 16.42
C PRO A 324 -25.88 -9.89 15.16
N LEU A 325 -24.61 -9.85 14.79
CA LEU A 325 -24.06 -9.06 13.69
C LEU A 325 -24.47 -9.61 12.30
N GLY A 326 -25.10 -10.77 12.21
CA GLY A 326 -25.80 -11.24 11.01
C GLY A 326 -26.99 -10.36 10.65
N GLU A 327 -27.62 -9.68 11.62
CA GLU A 327 -28.76 -8.79 11.40
C GLU A 327 -28.30 -7.40 10.94
N ARG A 328 -28.68 -7.01 9.71
CA ARG A 328 -28.30 -5.73 9.11
C ARG A 328 -28.65 -4.52 9.98
N ARG A 329 -29.84 -4.53 10.62
CA ARG A 329 -30.30 -3.40 11.45
C ARG A 329 -29.39 -3.20 12.67
N VAL A 330 -28.85 -4.27 13.24
CA VAL A 330 -27.86 -4.17 14.34
C VAL A 330 -26.58 -3.49 13.84
N ARG A 331 -26.02 -3.92 12.70
CA ARG A 331 -24.80 -3.32 12.14
C ARG A 331 -25.00 -1.84 11.81
N ARG A 332 -26.13 -1.51 11.16
CA ARG A 332 -26.47 -0.11 10.87
C ARG A 332 -26.65 0.74 12.14
N ALA A 333 -27.27 0.19 13.18
CA ALA A 333 -27.40 0.88 14.45
C ALA A 333 -26.04 1.17 15.09
N LEU A 334 -25.12 0.20 15.09
CA LEU A 334 -23.74 0.39 15.58
C LEU A 334 -23.00 1.47 14.78
N ALA A 335 -23.14 1.50 13.46
CA ALA A 335 -22.50 2.51 12.63
C ALA A 335 -23.07 3.91 12.86
N LEU A 336 -24.41 4.08 12.80
CA LEU A 336 -25.08 5.37 12.93
C LEU A 336 -24.95 6.01 14.33
N ALA A 337 -24.69 5.20 15.37
CA ALA A 337 -24.49 5.72 16.71
C ALA A 337 -23.14 6.43 16.92
N LEU A 338 -22.22 6.35 15.97
CA LEU A 338 -20.86 6.90 16.10
C LEU A 338 -20.80 8.34 15.58
N ASP A 339 -20.51 9.28 16.46
CA ASP A 339 -20.13 10.66 16.08
C ASP A 339 -18.67 10.66 15.62
N THR A 340 -18.47 10.33 14.33
CA THR A 340 -17.15 10.21 13.71
C THR A 340 -16.38 11.52 13.71
N GLU A 341 -17.07 12.68 13.64
CA GLU A 341 -16.45 13.99 13.71
C GLU A 341 -15.83 14.26 15.09
N SER A 342 -16.58 13.97 16.16
CA SER A 342 -16.07 14.11 17.52
C SER A 342 -14.93 13.14 17.81
N LEU A 343 -15.03 11.90 17.32
CA LEU A 343 -13.99 10.88 17.48
C LEU A 343 -12.69 11.27 16.74
N ALA A 344 -12.78 11.75 15.52
CA ALA A 344 -11.61 12.20 14.75
C ALA A 344 -10.94 13.40 15.45
N ARG A 345 -11.71 14.42 15.82
CA ARG A 345 -11.19 15.66 16.41
C ARG A 345 -10.57 15.46 17.79
N ASN A 346 -11.24 14.70 18.66
CA ASN A 346 -10.87 14.65 20.09
C ASN A 346 -9.96 13.49 20.45
N ILE A 347 -9.97 12.41 19.66
CA ILE A 347 -9.22 11.18 19.95
C ILE A 347 -8.02 11.03 19.03
N MET A 348 -8.22 11.11 17.70
CA MET A 348 -7.13 10.88 16.73
C MET A 348 -6.15 12.05 16.67
N ARG A 349 -6.64 13.29 16.66
CA ARG A 349 -5.86 14.55 16.71
C ARG A 349 -4.86 14.77 15.58
N GLY A 350 -4.77 13.86 14.63
CA GLY A 350 -3.89 13.95 13.46
C GLY A 350 -4.48 14.76 12.30
N GLY A 351 -5.68 15.35 12.50
CA GLY A 351 -6.41 16.09 11.48
C GLY A 351 -7.13 15.20 10.49
N GLU A 352 -7.38 13.94 10.85
CA GLU A 352 -8.19 13.01 10.06
C GLU A 352 -9.55 13.62 9.75
N SER A 353 -10.00 13.45 8.50
CA SER A 353 -11.31 13.93 8.03
C SER A 353 -12.35 12.83 8.20
N PRO A 354 -13.45 13.06 8.95
CA PRO A 354 -14.55 12.11 9.04
C PRO A 354 -15.08 11.77 7.65
N VAL A 355 -15.40 10.49 7.42
CA VAL A 355 -16.04 10.02 6.20
C VAL A 355 -17.14 9.02 6.54
N ASP A 356 -18.15 8.99 5.69
CA ASP A 356 -19.26 8.04 5.74
C ASP A 356 -19.29 7.12 4.50
N SER A 357 -18.14 7.07 3.79
CA SER A 357 -17.88 6.28 2.59
C SER A 357 -16.72 5.30 2.81
N LEU A 358 -16.70 4.20 2.06
CA LEU A 358 -15.55 3.30 2.01
C LEU A 358 -14.40 3.94 1.22
N ILE A 359 -14.73 4.49 0.05
CA ILE A 359 -13.76 5.17 -0.80
C ILE A 359 -13.63 6.61 -0.30
N PRO A 360 -12.42 7.07 0.07
CA PRO A 360 -12.26 8.42 0.59
C PRO A 360 -12.43 9.46 -0.52
N PRO A 361 -12.81 10.71 -0.19
CA PRO A 361 -12.87 11.80 -1.16
C PRO A 361 -11.48 12.14 -1.71
N GLY A 362 -11.48 12.74 -2.92
CA GLY A 362 -10.26 13.18 -3.59
C GLY A 362 -9.75 12.24 -4.68
N LEU A 363 -10.39 11.08 -4.89
CA LEU A 363 -10.08 10.21 -6.01
C LEU A 363 -10.55 10.85 -7.33
N PRO A 364 -9.67 11.06 -8.32
CA PRO A 364 -10.02 11.74 -9.56
C PRO A 364 -11.18 11.06 -10.30
N GLY A 365 -12.20 11.82 -10.68
CA GLY A 365 -13.35 11.32 -11.45
C GLY A 365 -14.32 10.42 -10.67
N TYR A 366 -14.20 10.35 -9.34
CA TYR A 366 -15.10 9.56 -8.49
C TYR A 366 -15.69 10.40 -7.36
N ASP A 367 -17.01 10.33 -7.22
CA ASP A 367 -17.78 10.93 -6.13
C ASP A 367 -18.28 9.79 -5.22
N PRO A 368 -17.78 9.66 -3.98
CA PRO A 368 -18.09 8.53 -3.11
C PRO A 368 -19.58 8.42 -2.76
N ALA A 369 -20.04 7.20 -2.51
CA ALA A 369 -21.34 6.95 -1.90
C ALA A 369 -21.32 7.36 -0.41
N SER A 370 -22.47 7.38 0.24
CA SER A 370 -22.60 7.84 1.62
C SER A 370 -23.49 6.89 2.43
N MET A 371 -23.04 6.55 3.64
CA MET A 371 -23.85 5.85 4.64
C MET A 371 -24.86 6.80 5.32
N GLY A 372 -24.63 8.09 5.21
CA GLY A 372 -25.34 9.14 5.92
C GLY A 372 -24.66 9.55 7.23
N PRO A 373 -25.01 10.72 7.78
CA PRO A 373 -24.44 11.25 9.00
C PRO A 373 -24.79 10.39 10.22
N SER A 374 -24.05 10.59 11.32
CA SER A 374 -24.39 10.01 12.62
C SER A 374 -25.82 10.40 13.04
N ASP A 375 -26.60 9.41 13.43
CA ASP A 375 -27.96 9.57 13.94
C ASP A 375 -28.23 8.55 15.08
N PRO A 376 -27.92 8.91 16.33
CA PRO A 376 -28.13 8.02 17.47
C PRO A 376 -29.60 7.69 17.74
N GLU A 377 -30.54 8.54 17.31
CA GLU A 377 -31.97 8.26 17.47
C GLU A 377 -32.44 7.17 16.48
N ALA A 378 -32.10 7.32 15.20
CA ALA A 378 -32.31 6.29 14.21
C ALA A 378 -31.60 4.97 14.59
N ALA A 379 -30.41 5.05 15.16
CA ALA A 379 -29.67 3.87 15.66
C ALA A 379 -30.45 3.12 16.77
N ARG A 380 -31.02 3.85 17.75
CA ARG A 380 -31.86 3.24 18.80
C ARG A 380 -33.13 2.63 18.24
N GLN A 381 -33.74 3.28 17.25
CA GLN A 381 -34.93 2.76 16.58
C GLN A 381 -34.61 1.44 15.84
N LEU A 382 -33.55 1.41 15.04
CA LEU A 382 -33.12 0.20 14.32
C LEU A 382 -32.81 -0.96 15.28
N LEU A 383 -32.20 -0.67 16.42
CA LEU A 383 -31.91 -1.68 17.43
C LEU A 383 -33.20 -2.24 18.07
N THR A 384 -34.19 -1.37 18.30
CA THR A 384 -35.52 -1.75 18.79
C THR A 384 -36.25 -2.63 17.77
N GLU A 385 -36.22 -2.26 16.48
CA GLU A 385 -36.81 -3.02 15.37
C GLU A 385 -36.11 -4.38 15.15
N ALA A 386 -34.82 -4.47 15.52
CA ALA A 386 -34.08 -5.72 15.51
C ALA A 386 -34.38 -6.62 16.74
N GLY A 387 -35.23 -6.17 17.67
CA GLY A 387 -35.62 -6.91 18.87
C GLY A 387 -34.76 -6.65 20.11
N PHE A 388 -33.92 -5.61 20.11
CA PHE A 388 -33.00 -5.28 21.20
C PHE A 388 -33.20 -3.85 21.73
N PRO A 389 -34.40 -3.49 22.25
CA PRO A 389 -34.67 -2.15 22.72
C PRO A 389 -33.72 -1.75 23.85
N GLY A 390 -32.98 -0.62 23.67
CA GLY A 390 -31.98 -0.16 24.63
C GLY A 390 -30.85 -1.15 24.88
N GLY A 391 -30.53 -2.01 23.91
CA GLY A 391 -29.47 -3.01 23.99
C GLY A 391 -29.85 -4.29 24.79
N ASN A 392 -31.08 -4.35 25.30
CA ASN A 392 -31.50 -5.50 26.12
C ASN A 392 -31.53 -6.79 25.28
N GLY A 393 -30.91 -7.85 25.80
CA GLY A 393 -30.82 -9.15 25.12
C GLY A 393 -29.63 -9.30 24.17
N LEU A 394 -28.88 -8.24 23.90
CA LEU A 394 -27.63 -8.35 23.15
C LEU A 394 -26.51 -8.98 24.02
N PRO A 395 -25.70 -9.87 23.47
CA PRO A 395 -24.51 -10.36 24.16
C PRO A 395 -23.46 -9.24 24.32
N VAL A 396 -22.47 -9.48 25.18
CA VAL A 396 -21.28 -8.64 25.21
C VAL A 396 -20.51 -8.86 23.90
N LEU A 397 -20.34 -7.78 23.12
CA LEU A 397 -19.58 -7.83 21.88
C LEU A 397 -18.10 -7.57 22.13
N GLU A 398 -17.25 -8.27 21.39
CA GLU A 398 -15.80 -8.05 21.42
C GLU A 398 -15.40 -7.05 20.33
N LEU A 399 -14.66 -5.99 20.72
CA LEU A 399 -13.99 -5.08 19.81
C LEU A 399 -12.49 -5.39 19.80
N LEU A 400 -12.04 -6.01 18.72
CA LEU A 400 -10.67 -6.42 18.49
C LEU A 400 -9.88 -5.29 17.78
N TYR A 401 -8.66 -5.00 18.26
CA TYR A 401 -7.80 -3.98 17.65
C TYR A 401 -6.31 -4.29 17.85
N PRO A 402 -5.42 -3.79 16.96
CA PRO A 402 -3.97 -3.96 17.11
C PRO A 402 -3.44 -3.07 18.24
N HIS A 403 -2.38 -3.53 18.91
CA HIS A 403 -1.80 -2.85 20.07
C HIS A 403 -1.04 -1.58 19.68
N THR A 404 -1.76 -0.45 19.57
CA THR A 404 -1.18 0.89 19.50
C THR A 404 -1.93 1.83 20.45
N ALA A 405 -1.28 2.86 20.97
CA ALA A 405 -1.94 3.81 21.89
C ALA A 405 -3.15 4.49 21.22
N ALA A 406 -3.01 4.94 19.98
CA ALA A 406 -4.07 5.64 19.26
C ALA A 406 -5.31 4.74 19.03
N THR A 407 -5.11 3.46 18.64
CA THR A 407 -6.23 2.54 18.45
C THR A 407 -6.89 2.15 19.77
N ALA A 408 -6.14 2.06 20.87
CA ALA A 408 -6.69 1.76 22.20
C ALA A 408 -7.63 2.86 22.67
N ASP A 409 -7.20 4.12 22.62
CA ASP A 409 -8.00 5.28 23.02
C ASP A 409 -9.26 5.41 22.14
N PHE A 410 -9.11 5.20 20.84
CA PHE A 410 -10.23 5.24 19.90
C PHE A 410 -11.26 4.13 20.19
N CYS A 411 -10.83 2.88 20.36
CA CYS A 411 -11.73 1.77 20.65
C CYS A 411 -12.42 1.92 22.02
N ALA A 412 -11.74 2.51 23.01
CA ALA A 412 -12.37 2.87 24.28
C ALA A 412 -13.47 3.92 24.11
N ALA A 413 -13.23 4.95 23.29
CA ALA A 413 -14.24 5.98 22.99
C ALA A 413 -15.44 5.40 22.21
N VAL A 414 -15.22 4.49 21.26
CA VAL A 414 -16.28 3.75 20.54
C VAL A 414 -17.12 2.92 21.53
N ALA A 415 -16.47 2.16 22.39
CA ALA A 415 -17.16 1.33 23.39
C ALA A 415 -18.03 2.18 24.34
N GLU A 416 -17.52 3.32 24.79
CA GLU A 416 -18.26 4.25 25.63
C GLU A 416 -19.43 4.90 24.87
N THR A 417 -19.25 5.25 23.59
CA THR A 417 -20.35 5.77 22.75
C THR A 417 -21.46 4.74 22.61
N TRP A 418 -21.16 3.49 22.29
CA TRP A 418 -22.17 2.44 22.19
C TRP A 418 -22.84 2.10 23.52
N ARG A 419 -22.08 2.19 24.63
CA ARG A 419 -22.67 2.04 25.96
C ARG A 419 -23.68 3.15 26.27
N ARG A 420 -23.31 4.41 25.98
CA ARG A 420 -24.15 5.59 26.26
C ARG A 420 -25.38 5.65 25.37
N GLU A 421 -25.17 5.46 24.05
CA GLU A 421 -26.23 5.68 23.05
C GLU A 421 -27.14 4.46 22.87
N LEU A 422 -26.61 3.27 23.01
CA LEU A 422 -27.32 2.02 22.68
C LEU A 422 -27.48 1.07 23.86
N GLY A 423 -26.88 1.36 25.02
CA GLY A 423 -26.92 0.50 26.21
C GLY A 423 -26.07 -0.78 26.08
N LEU A 424 -25.09 -0.83 25.16
CA LEU A 424 -24.31 -2.03 24.90
C LEU A 424 -23.13 -2.20 25.84
N SER A 425 -22.77 -3.46 26.09
CA SER A 425 -21.53 -3.82 26.78
C SER A 425 -20.51 -4.30 25.76
N ILE A 426 -19.34 -3.68 25.73
CA ILE A 426 -18.25 -3.98 24.80
C ILE A 426 -17.04 -4.47 25.59
N ARG A 427 -16.47 -5.59 25.18
CA ARG A 427 -15.19 -6.09 25.66
C ARG A 427 -14.09 -5.68 24.69
N LEU A 428 -13.14 -4.89 25.16
CA LEU A 428 -11.99 -4.46 24.39
C LEU A 428 -10.92 -5.56 24.38
N VAL A 429 -10.48 -5.97 23.19
CA VAL A 429 -9.47 -7.03 23.00
C VAL A 429 -8.34 -6.47 22.15
N ASN A 430 -7.17 -6.23 22.75
CA ASN A 430 -5.98 -5.83 22.03
C ASN A 430 -5.07 -7.02 21.78
N GLN A 431 -4.41 -7.03 20.62
CA GLN A 431 -3.47 -8.08 20.23
C GLN A 431 -2.24 -7.46 19.54
N ALA A 432 -1.08 -8.13 19.63
CA ALA A 432 0.04 -7.83 18.76
C ALA A 432 -0.40 -7.97 17.30
N PHE A 433 0.17 -7.15 16.42
CA PHE A 433 -0.33 -6.98 15.05
C PHE A 433 -0.49 -8.31 14.29
N GLU A 434 0.49 -9.20 14.34
CA GLU A 434 0.44 -10.51 13.67
C GLU A 434 -0.71 -11.39 14.18
N VAL A 435 -0.93 -11.43 15.53
CA VAL A 435 -2.01 -12.19 16.15
C VAL A 435 -3.38 -11.58 15.81
N TYR A 436 -3.45 -10.25 15.82
CA TYR A 436 -4.63 -9.50 15.39
C TYR A 436 -5.00 -9.86 13.94
N LEU A 437 -4.00 -9.91 13.08
CA LEU A 437 -4.14 -10.22 11.68
C LEU A 437 -4.70 -11.63 11.47
N ASP A 438 -4.06 -12.64 12.07
CA ASP A 438 -4.53 -14.03 12.05
C ASP A 438 -5.96 -14.15 12.63
N SER A 439 -6.28 -13.42 13.70
CA SER A 439 -7.62 -13.39 14.28
C SER A 439 -8.66 -12.81 13.32
N THR A 440 -8.30 -11.77 12.54
CA THR A 440 -9.22 -11.17 11.55
C THR A 440 -9.40 -12.07 10.33
N ILE A 441 -8.34 -12.69 9.82
CA ILE A 441 -8.39 -13.63 8.69
C ILE A 441 -9.25 -14.85 9.04
N SER A 442 -9.05 -15.42 10.22
CA SER A 442 -9.80 -16.60 10.68
C SER A 442 -11.18 -16.28 11.26
N GLY A 443 -11.64 -15.03 11.23
CA GLY A 443 -12.96 -14.62 11.70
C GLY A 443 -13.16 -14.78 13.22
N ARG A 444 -12.10 -14.71 14.02
CA ARG A 444 -12.16 -14.81 15.48
C ARG A 444 -12.35 -13.45 16.14
N TYR A 445 -13.41 -12.74 15.78
CA TYR A 445 -13.81 -11.45 16.33
C TYR A 445 -15.30 -11.20 16.10
N ASP A 446 -15.91 -10.30 16.85
CA ASP A 446 -17.26 -9.79 16.59
C ASP A 446 -17.16 -8.49 15.79
N VAL A 447 -16.50 -7.48 16.36
CA VAL A 447 -16.14 -6.23 15.69
C VAL A 447 -14.64 -6.09 15.69
N SER A 448 -14.04 -5.58 14.61
CA SER A 448 -12.61 -5.28 14.60
C SER A 448 -12.32 -3.91 14.00
N TRP A 449 -11.28 -3.25 14.52
CA TRP A 449 -10.66 -2.14 13.82
C TRP A 449 -10.26 -2.57 12.42
N GLY A 450 -10.33 -1.70 11.44
CA GLY A 450 -9.93 -1.96 10.07
C GLY A 450 -9.48 -0.69 9.37
N SER A 451 -8.65 -0.86 8.37
CA SER A 451 -8.34 0.18 7.40
C SER A 451 -8.08 -0.43 6.04
N TRP A 452 -8.26 0.36 5.01
CA TRP A 452 -7.83 0.04 3.66
C TRP A 452 -7.13 1.24 3.07
N ILE A 453 -5.99 1.01 2.46
CA ILE A 453 -5.23 2.01 1.71
C ILE A 453 -5.23 1.56 0.26
N GLY A 454 -5.61 2.44 -0.65
CA GLY A 454 -5.62 2.16 -2.08
C GLY A 454 -4.20 2.11 -2.65
N ASP A 455 -3.91 1.08 -3.42
CA ASP A 455 -2.62 0.89 -4.08
C ASP A 455 -2.48 1.74 -5.34
N TYR A 456 -3.62 2.18 -5.91
CA TYR A 456 -3.69 2.98 -7.14
C TYR A 456 -4.95 3.85 -7.18
N LEU A 457 -4.95 4.89 -8.03
CA LEU A 457 -6.02 5.90 -8.09
C LEU A 457 -7.23 5.43 -8.91
N ASP A 458 -7.87 4.33 -8.48
CA ASP A 458 -9.12 3.82 -9.07
C ASP A 458 -10.02 3.23 -7.97
N PRO A 459 -11.36 3.37 -8.06
CA PRO A 459 -12.29 2.82 -7.06
C PRO A 459 -12.15 1.31 -6.84
N SER A 460 -11.73 0.57 -7.86
CA SER A 460 -11.59 -0.90 -7.79
C SER A 460 -10.67 -1.36 -6.67
N THR A 461 -9.62 -0.59 -6.34
CA THR A 461 -8.69 -0.93 -5.24
C THR A 461 -9.40 -1.08 -3.88
N PHE A 462 -10.53 -0.40 -3.67
CA PHE A 462 -11.36 -0.52 -2.47
C PHE A 462 -12.43 -1.59 -2.62
N LEU A 463 -13.13 -1.59 -3.75
CA LEU A 463 -14.33 -2.43 -3.92
C LEU A 463 -13.98 -3.90 -4.14
N GLU A 464 -12.92 -4.21 -4.85
CA GLU A 464 -12.47 -5.60 -5.05
C GLU A 464 -12.07 -6.28 -3.73
N ALA A 465 -11.69 -5.50 -2.70
CA ALA A 465 -11.40 -6.03 -1.37
C ALA A 465 -12.63 -6.65 -0.69
N PHE A 466 -13.86 -6.26 -1.07
CA PHE A 466 -15.10 -6.73 -0.46
C PHE A 466 -15.92 -7.68 -1.35
N LEU A 467 -15.39 -8.14 -2.48
CA LEU A 467 -16.01 -9.21 -3.26
C LEU A 467 -16.23 -10.47 -2.41
N SER A 468 -17.29 -11.21 -2.69
CA SER A 468 -17.68 -12.39 -1.92
C SER A 468 -16.58 -13.47 -1.80
N GLY A 469 -15.71 -13.57 -2.81
CA GLY A 469 -14.57 -14.51 -2.86
C GLY A 469 -13.23 -13.88 -2.53
N SER A 470 -13.17 -12.61 -2.14
CA SER A 470 -11.91 -11.93 -1.85
C SER A 470 -11.33 -12.35 -0.50
N GLY A 471 -10.04 -12.74 -0.46
CA GLY A 471 -9.31 -13.01 0.78
C GLY A 471 -9.19 -11.78 1.70
N ASN A 472 -9.40 -10.57 1.16
CA ASN A 472 -9.43 -9.32 1.91
C ASN A 472 -10.78 -9.05 2.57
N ASN A 473 -11.85 -9.72 2.12
CA ASN A 473 -13.17 -9.62 2.72
C ASN A 473 -13.28 -10.42 4.01
N ARG A 474 -12.75 -9.86 5.07
CA ARG A 474 -12.74 -10.51 6.40
C ARG A 474 -14.06 -10.37 7.15
N THR A 475 -15.04 -9.67 6.59
CA THR A 475 -16.36 -9.49 7.22
C THR A 475 -17.24 -10.74 7.14
N GLY A 476 -16.97 -11.60 6.16
CA GLY A 476 -17.83 -12.73 5.79
C GLY A 476 -19.10 -12.32 5.07
N TRP A 477 -19.25 -11.04 4.71
CA TRP A 477 -20.34 -10.54 3.90
C TRP A 477 -20.22 -11.01 2.44
N ALA A 478 -21.34 -11.33 1.83
CA ALA A 478 -21.42 -11.75 0.45
C ALA A 478 -22.71 -11.21 -0.17
N ASP A 479 -22.59 -10.58 -1.34
CA ASP A 479 -23.72 -10.02 -2.07
C ASP A 479 -23.51 -10.17 -3.58
N PRO A 480 -24.27 -11.07 -4.25
CA PRO A 480 -24.11 -11.31 -5.68
C PRO A 480 -24.37 -10.09 -6.57
N VAL A 481 -25.22 -9.15 -6.13
CA VAL A 481 -25.50 -7.92 -6.90
C VAL A 481 -24.31 -6.95 -6.78
N TYR A 482 -23.68 -6.89 -5.62
CA TYR A 482 -22.43 -6.16 -5.44
C TYR A 482 -21.33 -6.71 -6.35
N ASP A 483 -21.13 -8.03 -6.32
CA ASP A 483 -20.11 -8.71 -7.14
C ASP A 483 -20.37 -8.47 -8.65
N GLU A 484 -21.65 -8.51 -9.08
CA GLU A 484 -22.02 -8.20 -10.46
C GLU A 484 -21.70 -6.76 -10.84
N LEU A 485 -22.04 -5.78 -9.97
CA LEU A 485 -21.78 -4.36 -10.24
C LEU A 485 -20.27 -4.10 -10.38
N VAL A 486 -19.45 -4.62 -9.45
CA VAL A 486 -18.00 -4.48 -9.49
C VAL A 486 -17.43 -5.17 -10.74
N GLY A 487 -17.88 -6.40 -11.05
CA GLY A 487 -17.43 -7.13 -12.24
C GLY A 487 -17.81 -6.45 -13.56
N ARG A 488 -19.02 -5.87 -13.66
CA ARG A 488 -19.43 -5.10 -14.82
C ARG A 488 -18.61 -3.84 -14.98
N ALA A 489 -18.40 -3.08 -13.89
CA ALA A 489 -17.59 -1.88 -13.91
C ALA A 489 -16.14 -2.19 -14.36
N ALA A 490 -15.56 -3.28 -13.90
CA ALA A 490 -14.22 -3.72 -14.31
C ALA A 490 -14.14 -4.04 -15.81
N GLY A 491 -15.25 -4.41 -16.45
CA GLY A 491 -15.32 -4.72 -17.89
C GLY A 491 -15.52 -3.50 -18.81
N LEU A 492 -15.58 -2.28 -18.26
CA LEU A 492 -15.86 -1.08 -19.05
C LEU A 492 -14.60 -0.22 -19.25
N SER A 493 -14.45 0.35 -20.45
CA SER A 493 -13.44 1.36 -20.76
C SER A 493 -13.93 2.79 -20.46
N ASP A 494 -15.24 3.04 -20.50
CA ASP A 494 -15.82 4.35 -20.20
C ASP A 494 -15.71 4.67 -18.70
N SER A 495 -14.97 5.71 -18.36
CA SER A 495 -14.70 6.09 -16.97
C SER A 495 -15.94 6.57 -16.22
N ALA A 496 -16.88 7.24 -16.88
CA ALA A 496 -18.07 7.78 -16.23
C ALA A 496 -19.09 6.66 -15.93
N GLU A 497 -19.28 5.73 -16.86
CA GLU A 497 -20.13 4.56 -16.64
C GLU A 497 -19.55 3.64 -15.55
N ARG A 498 -18.21 3.42 -15.56
CA ARG A 498 -17.48 2.71 -14.48
C ARG A 498 -17.73 3.37 -13.12
N ALA A 499 -17.50 4.67 -13.02
CA ALA A 499 -17.71 5.40 -11.77
C ALA A 499 -19.14 5.27 -11.25
N THR A 500 -20.13 5.29 -12.14
CA THR A 500 -21.53 5.11 -11.79
C THR A 500 -21.81 3.73 -11.21
N LEU A 501 -21.31 2.65 -11.83
CA LEU A 501 -21.49 1.29 -11.33
C LEU A 501 -20.73 1.06 -10.01
N TYR A 502 -19.51 1.58 -9.88
CA TYR A 502 -18.77 1.50 -8.64
C TYR A 502 -19.47 2.24 -7.50
N ARG A 503 -20.05 3.42 -7.77
CA ARG A 503 -20.82 4.15 -6.77
C ARG A 503 -22.07 3.38 -6.33
N GLN A 504 -22.76 2.68 -7.25
CA GLN A 504 -23.87 1.80 -6.91
C GLN A 504 -23.42 0.61 -6.04
N ALA A 505 -22.29 0.02 -6.35
CA ALA A 505 -21.70 -1.06 -5.55
C ALA A 505 -21.33 -0.56 -4.14
N GLU A 506 -20.65 0.59 -4.05
CA GLU A 506 -20.30 1.19 -2.77
C GLU A 506 -21.53 1.49 -1.91
N GLN A 507 -22.58 2.11 -2.51
CA GLN A 507 -23.83 2.39 -1.80
C GLN A 507 -24.45 1.11 -1.25
N ARG A 508 -24.44 0.03 -2.02
CA ARG A 508 -25.00 -1.25 -1.59
C ARG A 508 -24.24 -1.85 -0.41
N LEU A 509 -22.91 -1.77 -0.42
CA LEU A 509 -22.07 -2.18 0.72
C LEU A 509 -22.38 -1.33 1.96
N LEU A 510 -22.44 -0.02 1.80
CA LEU A 510 -22.74 0.90 2.90
C LEU A 510 -24.18 0.70 3.46
N ASP A 511 -25.14 0.43 2.59
CA ASP A 511 -26.52 0.12 2.99
C ASP A 511 -26.63 -1.15 3.81
N ASP A 512 -25.86 -2.18 3.48
CA ASP A 512 -25.84 -3.44 4.22
C ASP A 512 -24.91 -3.43 5.44
N ALA A 513 -24.03 -2.42 5.50
CA ALA A 513 -23.14 -2.09 6.60
C ALA A 513 -22.28 -3.26 7.14
N PRO A 514 -21.54 -4.01 6.30
CA PRO A 514 -20.53 -4.93 6.83
C PRO A 514 -19.35 -4.19 7.48
N ILE A 515 -19.25 -2.89 7.21
CA ILE A 515 -18.31 -1.97 7.84
C ILE A 515 -19.03 -0.70 8.32
N ALA A 516 -18.41 0.02 9.26
CA ALA A 516 -18.74 1.40 9.61
C ALA A 516 -17.54 2.28 9.25
N PRO A 517 -17.60 3.07 8.17
CA PRO A 517 -16.55 4.05 7.86
C PRO A 517 -16.36 5.04 9.00
N LEU A 518 -15.14 5.51 9.20
CA LEU A 518 -14.80 6.41 10.30
C LEU A 518 -14.17 7.70 9.80
N PHE A 519 -13.00 7.60 9.19
CA PHE A 519 -12.25 8.76 8.71
C PHE A 519 -11.28 8.41 7.59
N GLN A 520 -11.05 9.37 6.71
CA GLN A 520 -9.95 9.35 5.77
C GLN A 520 -8.64 9.44 6.53
N ARG A 521 -7.70 8.59 6.18
CA ARG A 521 -6.34 8.62 6.72
C ARG A 521 -5.58 9.87 6.27
N ARG A 522 -4.59 10.25 7.06
CA ARG A 522 -3.68 11.36 6.72
C ARG A 522 -2.24 10.93 6.83
N ASN A 523 -1.44 11.49 5.94
CA ASN A 523 0.01 11.46 6.05
C ASN A 523 0.44 12.67 6.88
N ILE A 524 1.32 12.44 7.85
CA ILE A 524 1.87 13.48 8.71
C ILE A 524 3.37 13.30 8.72
N GLN A 525 4.07 14.32 8.23
CA GLN A 525 5.53 14.30 8.08
C GLN A 525 6.12 15.62 8.54
N LEU A 526 7.37 15.61 8.99
CA LEU A 526 8.15 16.82 9.22
C LEU A 526 9.23 16.90 8.15
N VAL A 527 9.24 17.98 7.39
CA VAL A 527 10.16 18.18 6.27
C VAL A 527 10.83 19.54 6.42
N SER A 528 12.14 19.53 6.53
CA SER A 528 12.93 20.75 6.68
C SER A 528 12.63 21.73 5.53
N PRO A 529 12.47 23.04 5.79
CA PRO A 529 12.25 24.06 4.75
C PRO A 529 13.36 24.11 3.70
N ARG A 530 14.51 23.51 3.95
CA ARG A 530 15.59 23.38 2.96
C ARG A 530 15.28 22.38 1.85
N VAL A 531 14.37 21.42 2.08
CA VAL A 531 13.94 20.43 1.10
C VAL A 531 12.91 21.06 0.18
N GLN A 532 13.18 21.05 -1.12
CA GLN A 532 12.33 21.60 -2.15
C GLN A 532 11.75 20.46 -3.01
N GLY A 533 10.57 20.68 -3.61
CA GLY A 533 9.90 19.68 -4.44
C GLY A 533 9.08 18.66 -3.65
N PHE A 534 8.98 18.80 -2.33
CA PHE A 534 8.12 17.94 -1.52
C PHE A 534 6.66 18.40 -1.66
N VAL A 535 5.78 17.51 -2.13
CA VAL A 535 4.36 17.78 -2.39
C VAL A 535 3.51 16.74 -1.67
N ASP A 536 2.56 17.21 -0.85
CA ASP A 536 1.57 16.34 -0.22
C ASP A 536 0.63 15.74 -1.28
N ASN A 537 0.42 14.43 -1.26
CA ASN A 537 -0.42 13.74 -2.24
C ASN A 537 -1.11 12.51 -1.65
N LEU A 538 -2.17 12.04 -2.33
CA LEU A 538 -3.02 10.93 -1.87
C LEU A 538 -2.27 9.60 -1.71
N LEU A 539 -1.28 9.33 -2.55
CA LEU A 539 -0.53 8.06 -2.55
C LEU A 539 0.69 8.08 -1.62
N ASP A 540 1.00 9.23 -0.98
CA ASP A 540 2.21 9.41 -0.15
C ASP A 540 3.52 9.10 -0.91
N VAL A 541 3.56 9.44 -2.20
CA VAL A 541 4.71 9.18 -3.06
C VAL A 541 5.54 10.46 -3.22
N HIS A 542 6.78 10.40 -2.73
CA HIS A 542 7.74 11.52 -2.75
C HIS A 542 9.05 11.06 -3.40
N PRO A 543 9.12 11.01 -4.75
CA PRO A 543 10.28 10.48 -5.45
C PRO A 543 11.54 11.32 -5.16
N LEU A 544 12.60 10.69 -4.70
CA LEU A 544 13.84 11.41 -4.37
C LEU A 544 14.46 12.15 -5.55
N ARG A 545 14.19 11.71 -6.78
CA ARG A 545 14.66 12.39 -8.02
C ARG A 545 14.05 13.77 -8.23
N ASP A 546 12.86 14.03 -7.65
CA ASP A 546 12.14 15.29 -7.79
C ASP A 546 12.43 16.25 -6.63
N LEU A 547 13.21 15.79 -5.63
CA LEU A 547 13.61 16.60 -4.49
C LEU A 547 14.93 17.32 -4.74
N ALA A 548 15.04 18.51 -4.17
CA ALA A 548 16.28 19.27 -4.11
C ALA A 548 16.50 19.81 -2.70
N VAL A 549 17.72 20.22 -2.39
CA VAL A 549 18.08 20.80 -1.10
C VAL A 549 18.77 22.13 -1.29
N SER A 550 18.31 23.17 -0.58
CA SER A 550 18.88 24.51 -0.61
C SER A 550 19.65 24.82 0.68
N GLY A 551 20.77 25.51 0.54
CA GLY A 551 21.60 25.95 1.68
C GLY A 551 22.45 24.83 2.32
N PRO A 552 23.37 25.23 3.24
CA PRO A 552 24.17 24.27 3.98
C PRO A 552 23.27 23.46 4.93
N PRO A 553 23.71 22.26 5.34
CA PRO A 553 23.06 21.54 6.43
C PRO A 553 23.08 22.38 7.71
N PRO A 554 22.01 22.31 8.52
CA PRO A 554 21.91 23.03 9.78
C PRO A 554 22.99 22.63 10.78
#